data_bca17d241dbfa3f59701722d7f87a569
#
_entry.id   bca17d241dbfa3f59701722d7f87a569
#
_cell.length_a   1.000
_cell.length_b   1.000
_cell.length_c   1.000
_cell.angle_alpha   90.00
_cell.angle_beta   90.00
_cell.angle_gamma   90.00
#
_symmetry.space_group_name_H-M   'P 1'
#
loop_
_entity.id
_entity.type
_entity.pdbx_description
1 polymer ?
#
loop_
_entity_poly.entity_id
_entity_poly.type
_entity_poly.pdbx_seq_one_letter_code
_entity_poly.pdbx_strand_id
1 'polypeptide(L)'
;MGNVTYQSVIGLDDMPTFHDAELVTIDHRPTDQELRLRFRRIDGRVGTFRFTGVISQRVIDFAEQNVVSRLLISPAYAFSVADVCEWLKWMHSREDFEAASVDEALLDRYLADLDANRKALFVLEPSCGAEVAVLCEAIGLSLAPGV
;
A
#
# COMPACT_ATOMS: atom_id res chain seq x y z
N MET A 1 1.59 9.15 -26.93
CA MET A 1 1.11 8.85 -25.58
C MET A 1 1.86 9.66 -24.56
N GLY A 2 1.15 10.34 -23.70
CA GLY A 2 1.76 11.12 -22.64
C GLY A 2 2.39 10.23 -21.58
N ASN A 3 3.42 10.71 -20.91
CA ASN A 3 4.00 10.05 -19.77
C ASN A 3 3.03 10.10 -18.60
N VAL A 4 2.96 8.98 -17.85
CA VAL A 4 2.18 8.94 -16.61
C VAL A 4 2.91 9.73 -15.54
N THR A 5 2.21 10.67 -14.92
CA THR A 5 2.77 11.49 -13.85
C THR A 5 2.27 10.99 -12.50
N TYR A 6 3.21 10.72 -11.59
CA TYR A 6 2.92 10.33 -10.22
C TYR A 6 3.19 11.50 -9.28
N GLN A 7 2.24 11.76 -8.40
CA GLN A 7 2.43 12.69 -7.29
C GLN A 7 2.78 11.91 -6.03
N SER A 8 3.75 12.42 -5.25
CA SER A 8 4.04 11.83 -3.96
C SER A 8 2.82 11.92 -3.04
N VAL A 9 2.49 10.83 -2.35
CA VAL A 9 1.41 10.84 -1.35
C VAL A 9 1.78 11.66 -0.12
N ILE A 10 3.08 11.88 0.13
CA ILE A 10 3.56 12.80 1.14
C ILE A 10 3.32 14.22 0.63
N GLY A 11 2.55 15.01 1.33
CA GLY A 11 2.22 16.38 0.92
C GLY A 11 1.05 16.50 -0.03
N LEU A 12 0.34 15.41 -0.30
CA LEU A 12 -0.90 15.46 -1.05
C LEU A 12 -2.02 15.90 -0.11
N ASP A 13 -2.46 17.15 -0.24
CA ASP A 13 -3.43 17.75 0.68
C ASP A 13 -4.82 17.14 0.55
N ASP A 14 -5.20 16.77 -0.67
CA ASP A 14 -6.51 16.21 -0.99
C ASP A 14 -6.37 14.84 -1.65
N MET A 15 -6.14 13.80 -0.85
CA MET A 15 -6.18 12.44 -1.35
C MET A 15 -7.61 12.10 -1.76
N PRO A 16 -7.84 11.74 -3.06
CA PRO A 16 -9.17 11.30 -3.44
C PRO A 16 -9.56 10.04 -2.69
N THR A 17 -10.85 9.88 -2.41
CA THR A 17 -11.34 8.70 -1.72
C THR A 17 -11.21 7.45 -2.60
N PHE A 18 -10.80 6.36 -1.99
CA PHE A 18 -10.80 5.03 -2.61
C PHE A 18 -11.82 4.10 -1.95
N HIS A 19 -12.67 4.63 -1.07
CA HIS A 19 -13.76 3.85 -0.50
C HIS A 19 -14.65 3.33 -1.62
N ASP A 20 -14.96 2.04 -1.59
CA ASP A 20 -15.69 1.30 -2.62
C ASP A 20 -14.99 1.24 -3.99
N ALA A 21 -13.75 1.68 -4.09
CA ALA A 21 -12.93 1.42 -5.28
C ALA A 21 -12.63 -0.06 -5.40
N GLU A 22 -12.30 -0.49 -6.61
CA GLU A 22 -11.98 -1.89 -6.88
C GLU A 22 -10.52 -2.02 -7.30
N LEU A 23 -9.77 -2.89 -6.62
CA LEU A 23 -8.41 -3.25 -7.05
C LEU A 23 -8.52 -4.17 -8.27
N VAL A 24 -8.03 -3.70 -9.41
CA VAL A 24 -8.18 -4.40 -10.68
C VAL A 24 -6.87 -4.95 -11.25
N THR A 25 -5.73 -4.42 -10.84
CA THR A 25 -4.43 -4.86 -11.38
C THR A 25 -3.36 -4.83 -10.28
N ILE A 26 -2.55 -5.87 -10.26
CA ILE A 26 -1.33 -5.96 -9.44
C ILE A 26 -0.18 -6.15 -10.41
N ASP A 27 0.78 -5.22 -10.44
CA ASP A 27 1.96 -5.28 -11.28
C ASP A 27 3.19 -5.31 -10.38
N HIS A 28 3.73 -6.50 -10.19
CA HIS A 28 4.89 -6.75 -9.33
C HIS A 28 6.16 -6.83 -10.16
N ARG A 29 7.12 -5.95 -9.85
CA ARG A 29 8.41 -5.87 -10.53
C ARG A 29 9.55 -6.03 -9.52
N PRO A 30 9.87 -7.27 -9.12
CA PRO A 30 10.82 -7.51 -8.03
C PRO A 30 12.23 -7.06 -8.34
N THR A 31 12.67 -7.14 -9.60
CA THR A 31 14.01 -6.69 -10.00
C THR A 31 14.21 -5.20 -9.77
N ASP A 32 13.15 -4.41 -9.95
CA ASP A 32 13.17 -2.96 -9.75
C ASP A 32 12.75 -2.56 -8.32
N GLN A 33 12.42 -3.54 -7.47
CA GLN A 33 11.83 -3.31 -6.16
C GLN A 33 10.59 -2.41 -6.25
N GLU A 34 9.77 -2.64 -7.26
CA GLU A 34 8.61 -1.83 -7.58
C GLU A 34 7.33 -2.66 -7.56
N LEU A 35 6.26 -2.06 -7.07
CA LEU A 35 4.91 -2.62 -7.13
C LEU A 35 3.99 -1.52 -7.61
N ARG A 36 3.03 -1.85 -8.47
CA ARG A 36 1.96 -0.94 -8.85
C ARG A 36 0.62 -1.61 -8.59
N LEU A 37 -0.29 -0.87 -7.97
CA LEU A 37 -1.67 -1.30 -7.75
C LEU A 37 -2.59 -0.32 -8.47
N ARG A 38 -3.45 -0.86 -9.33
CA ARG A 38 -4.41 -0.06 -10.10
C ARG A 38 -5.80 -0.28 -9.54
N PHE A 39 -6.48 0.82 -9.25
CA PHE A 39 -7.83 0.84 -8.72
C PHE A 39 -8.77 1.58 -9.66
N ARG A 40 -9.97 1.04 -9.85
CA ARG A 40 -11.06 1.76 -10.48
C ARG A 40 -11.94 2.34 -9.39
N ARG A 41 -12.06 3.67 -9.35
CA ARG A 41 -12.89 4.38 -8.39
C ARG A 41 -14.36 4.35 -8.81
N ILE A 42 -15.24 4.63 -7.86
CA ILE A 42 -16.69 4.65 -8.13
C ILE A 42 -17.10 5.69 -9.18
N ASP A 43 -16.30 6.76 -9.36
CA ASP A 43 -16.51 7.76 -10.41
C ASP A 43 -15.98 7.34 -11.79
N GLY A 44 -15.44 6.12 -11.89
CA GLY A 44 -14.88 5.56 -13.14
C GLY A 44 -13.43 5.94 -13.38
N ARG A 45 -12.85 6.87 -12.64
CA ARG A 45 -11.44 7.23 -12.79
C ARG A 45 -10.54 6.13 -12.25
N VAL A 46 -9.38 5.98 -12.88
CA VAL A 46 -8.41 4.96 -12.50
C VAL A 46 -7.29 5.61 -11.71
N GLY A 47 -7.06 5.12 -10.48
CA GLY A 47 -5.94 5.51 -9.65
C GLY A 47 -4.89 4.42 -9.63
N THR A 48 -3.64 4.78 -9.88
CA THR A 48 -2.51 3.85 -9.82
C THR A 48 -1.57 4.30 -8.73
N PHE A 49 -1.36 3.45 -7.73
CA PHE A 49 -0.32 3.64 -6.73
C PHE A 49 0.94 2.95 -7.20
N ARG A 50 2.04 3.68 -7.21
CA ARG A 50 3.36 3.17 -7.52
C ARG A 50 4.21 3.18 -6.26
N PHE A 51 4.65 2.00 -5.85
CA PHE A 51 5.50 1.79 -4.70
C PHE A 51 6.92 1.57 -5.20
N THR A 52 7.86 2.40 -4.76
CA THR A 52 9.27 2.30 -5.14
C THR A 52 10.12 1.98 -3.92
N GLY A 53 11.20 1.23 -4.13
CA GLY A 53 12.03 0.75 -3.03
C GLY A 53 11.25 -0.17 -2.09
N VAL A 54 10.49 -1.10 -2.65
CA VAL A 54 9.66 -2.03 -1.86
C VAL A 54 10.56 -2.94 -1.02
N ILE A 55 10.34 -2.91 0.29
CA ILE A 55 11.10 -3.69 1.26
C ILE A 55 10.35 -4.96 1.61
N SER A 56 9.04 -4.83 1.82
CA SER A 56 8.19 -5.94 2.19
C SER A 56 6.77 -5.70 1.66
N GLN A 57 6.11 -6.78 1.28
CA GLN A 57 4.74 -6.72 0.80
C GLN A 57 4.05 -8.06 0.99
N ARG A 58 2.75 -8.01 1.13
CA ARG A 58 1.92 -9.19 1.10
C ARG A 58 0.56 -8.86 0.52
N VAL A 59 0.08 -9.74 -0.37
CA VAL A 59 -1.27 -9.67 -0.94
C VAL A 59 -1.91 -11.02 -0.72
N ILE A 60 -3.09 -11.03 -0.11
CA ILE A 60 -3.88 -12.25 0.05
C ILE A 60 -5.27 -12.05 -0.53
N ASP A 61 -5.93 -13.14 -0.86
CA ASP A 61 -7.35 -13.20 -1.24
C ASP A 61 -7.71 -12.34 -2.46
N PHE A 62 -6.75 -12.09 -3.34
CA PHE A 62 -7.04 -11.45 -4.62
C PHE A 62 -7.98 -12.35 -5.42
N ALA A 63 -9.15 -11.85 -5.74
CA ALA A 63 -10.26 -12.60 -6.29
C ALA A 63 -10.84 -11.88 -7.51
N GLU A 64 -11.99 -12.32 -7.98
CA GLU A 64 -12.69 -11.69 -9.09
C GLU A 64 -13.19 -10.29 -8.71
N GLN A 65 -13.54 -10.09 -7.44
CA GLN A 65 -14.01 -8.82 -6.93
C GLN A 65 -13.20 -8.42 -5.69
N ASN A 66 -12.57 -7.24 -5.72
CA ASN A 66 -11.66 -6.78 -4.67
C ASN A 66 -12.00 -5.35 -4.30
N VAL A 67 -12.98 -5.18 -3.41
CA VAL A 67 -13.54 -3.88 -3.06
C VAL A 67 -12.86 -3.33 -1.81
N VAL A 68 -12.44 -2.08 -1.88
CA VAL A 68 -11.74 -1.36 -0.81
C VAL A 68 -12.74 -0.85 0.22
N SER A 69 -12.53 -1.18 1.50
CA SER A 69 -13.19 -0.48 2.60
C SER A 69 -12.44 0.83 2.85
N ARG A 70 -11.15 0.75 3.11
CA ARG A 70 -10.31 1.95 3.24
C ARG A 70 -8.85 1.66 2.92
N LEU A 71 -8.13 2.71 2.52
CA LEU A 71 -6.69 2.71 2.40
C LEU A 71 -6.09 3.47 3.58
N LEU A 72 -5.13 2.88 4.24
CA LEU A 72 -4.37 3.50 5.31
C LEU A 72 -2.96 3.75 4.80
N ILE A 73 -2.59 5.01 4.64
CA ILE A 73 -1.32 5.41 4.00
C ILE A 73 -0.61 6.42 4.90
N SER A 74 0.60 6.07 5.36
CA SER A 74 1.42 7.01 6.13
C SER A 74 1.94 8.14 5.21
N PRO A 75 2.19 9.36 5.71
CA PRO A 75 2.00 9.82 7.09
C PRO A 75 0.58 10.31 7.39
N ALA A 76 -0.29 10.40 6.37
CA ALA A 76 -1.67 10.89 6.56
C ALA A 76 -2.43 10.05 7.59
N TYR A 77 -2.25 8.72 7.54
CA TYR A 77 -2.71 7.83 8.60
C TYR A 77 -1.57 7.59 9.59
N ALA A 78 -1.80 7.90 10.85
CA ALA A 78 -0.82 7.72 11.92
C ALA A 78 -0.92 6.32 12.50
N PHE A 79 -0.10 5.40 11.98
CA PHE A 79 -0.01 4.05 12.52
C PHE A 79 0.58 4.07 13.92
N SER A 80 -0.06 3.37 14.86
CA SER A 80 0.53 3.17 16.20
C SER A 80 1.71 2.20 16.11
N VAL A 81 2.55 2.19 17.14
CA VAL A 81 3.65 1.21 17.24
C VAL A 81 3.12 -0.22 17.15
N ALA A 82 2.01 -0.49 17.83
CA ALA A 82 1.36 -1.80 17.79
C ALA A 82 0.89 -2.16 16.38
N ASP A 83 0.29 -1.22 15.66
CA ASP A 83 -0.16 -1.43 14.28
C ASP A 83 1.00 -1.76 13.36
N VAL A 84 2.09 -0.99 13.44
CA VAL A 84 3.29 -1.24 12.62
C VAL A 84 3.85 -2.62 12.90
N CYS A 85 3.95 -2.99 14.17
CA CYS A 85 4.45 -4.31 14.57
C CYS A 85 3.57 -5.42 13.99
N GLU A 86 2.25 -5.30 14.10
CA GLU A 86 1.31 -6.31 13.60
C GLU A 86 1.38 -6.44 12.07
N TRP A 87 1.44 -5.32 11.34
CA TRP A 87 1.54 -5.36 9.89
C TRP A 87 2.88 -5.92 9.41
N LEU A 88 3.99 -5.61 10.11
CA LEU A 88 5.30 -6.20 9.79
C LEU A 88 5.30 -7.71 9.99
N LYS A 89 4.74 -8.18 11.10
CA LYS A 89 4.58 -9.62 11.34
C LYS A 89 3.77 -10.28 10.23
N TRP A 90 2.66 -9.66 9.87
CA TRP A 90 1.77 -10.18 8.82
C TRP A 90 2.48 -10.22 7.46
N MET A 91 3.19 -9.16 7.07
CA MET A 91 3.91 -9.11 5.80
C MET A 91 5.03 -10.16 5.72
N HIS A 92 5.67 -10.47 6.84
CA HIS A 92 6.76 -11.45 6.88
C HIS A 92 6.25 -12.88 7.08
N SER A 93 4.98 -13.06 7.38
CA SER A 93 4.39 -14.39 7.56
C SER A 93 4.20 -15.08 6.22
N ARG A 94 4.49 -16.38 6.17
CA ARG A 94 4.29 -17.18 4.96
C ARG A 94 2.89 -17.78 4.91
N GLU A 95 2.27 -17.94 6.08
CA GLU A 95 0.97 -18.58 6.23
C GLU A 95 0.14 -17.78 7.24
N ASP A 96 -1.18 -17.79 7.10
CA ASP A 96 -2.07 -16.96 7.91
C ASP A 96 -2.15 -17.37 9.38
N PHE A 97 -1.89 -18.65 9.65
CA PHE A 97 -1.96 -19.20 11.01
C PHE A 97 -0.62 -19.14 11.76
N GLU A 98 0.44 -18.69 11.11
CA GLU A 98 1.79 -18.70 11.68
C GLU A 98 2.43 -17.32 11.51
N ALA A 99 2.33 -16.51 12.56
CA ALA A 99 2.90 -15.16 12.56
C ALA A 99 4.43 -15.22 12.61
N ALA A 100 5.08 -14.47 11.73
CA ALA A 100 6.52 -14.29 11.79
C ALA A 100 6.90 -13.47 13.02
N SER A 101 8.08 -13.72 13.56
CA SER A 101 8.66 -12.84 14.57
C SER A 101 9.38 -11.69 13.89
N VAL A 102 9.34 -10.52 14.51
CA VAL A 102 10.01 -9.31 14.02
C VAL A 102 11.10 -8.95 15.04
N ASP A 103 12.32 -8.76 14.54
CA ASP A 103 13.44 -8.31 15.35
C ASP A 103 13.15 -6.90 15.88
N GLU A 104 13.32 -6.72 17.20
CA GLU A 104 13.04 -5.47 17.89
C GLU A 104 13.89 -4.30 17.35
N ALA A 105 15.16 -4.55 17.06
CA ALA A 105 16.05 -3.53 16.49
C ALA A 105 15.60 -3.12 15.07
N LEU A 106 15.10 -4.06 14.29
CA LEU A 106 14.58 -3.79 12.96
C LEU A 106 13.27 -3.01 13.04
N LEU A 107 12.38 -3.37 13.98
CA LEU A 107 11.14 -2.63 14.22
C LEU A 107 11.44 -1.18 14.61
N ASP A 108 12.36 -0.95 15.53
CA ASP A 108 12.75 0.40 15.94
C ASP A 108 13.26 1.24 14.78
N ARG A 109 14.03 0.63 13.89
CA ARG A 109 14.57 1.28 12.68
C ARG A 109 13.45 1.66 11.73
N TYR A 110 12.49 0.77 11.49
CA TYR A 110 11.36 1.05 10.61
C TYR A 110 10.44 2.13 11.21
N LEU A 111 10.21 2.13 12.51
CA LEU A 111 9.44 3.17 13.18
C LEU A 111 10.10 4.54 13.02
N ALA A 112 11.42 4.62 13.19
CA ALA A 112 12.17 5.86 12.99
C ALA A 112 12.10 6.33 11.53
N ASP A 113 12.19 5.42 10.58
CA ASP A 113 12.11 5.73 9.15
C ASP A 113 10.71 6.22 8.74
N LEU A 114 9.66 5.62 9.30
CA LEU A 114 8.28 6.07 9.06
C LEU A 114 8.06 7.46 9.65
N ASP A 115 8.56 7.69 10.85
CA ASP A 115 8.42 8.97 11.54
C ASP A 115 9.12 10.10 10.78
N ALA A 116 10.26 9.80 10.15
CA ALA A 116 11.04 10.74 9.36
C ALA A 116 10.63 10.79 7.88
N ASN A 117 9.60 10.06 7.48
CA ASN A 117 9.13 9.93 6.08
C ASN A 117 10.19 9.38 5.12
N ARG A 118 11.16 8.62 5.62
CA ARG A 118 12.12 7.89 4.78
C ARG A 118 11.53 6.60 4.25
N LYS A 119 10.49 6.10 4.89
CA LYS A 119 9.69 4.94 4.44
C LYS A 119 8.22 5.25 4.60
N ALA A 120 7.42 4.48 3.89
CA ALA A 120 5.96 4.60 3.93
C ALA A 120 5.33 3.22 4.09
N LEU A 121 4.22 3.20 4.82
CA LEU A 121 3.40 2.00 4.99
C LEU A 121 2.04 2.24 4.35
N PHE A 122 1.62 1.29 3.53
CA PHE A 122 0.33 1.28 2.84
C PHE A 122 -0.42 0.04 3.24
N VAL A 123 -1.67 0.20 3.65
CA VAL A 123 -2.56 -0.91 3.99
C VAL A 123 -3.88 -0.74 3.27
N LEU A 124 -4.32 -1.81 2.60
CA LEU A 124 -5.66 -1.92 2.04
C LEU A 124 -6.48 -2.82 2.93
N GLU A 125 -7.52 -2.24 3.55
CA GLU A 125 -8.53 -3.00 4.29
C GLU A 125 -9.71 -3.26 3.36
N PRO A 126 -10.01 -4.54 3.04
CA PRO A 126 -11.06 -4.85 2.08
C PRO A 126 -12.45 -4.91 2.71
N SER A 127 -13.46 -4.57 1.88
CA SER A 127 -14.84 -5.00 2.12
C SER A 127 -15.01 -6.44 1.64
N CYS A 128 -14.37 -6.78 0.53
CA CYS A 128 -14.26 -8.16 0.04
C CYS A 128 -12.99 -8.29 -0.83
N GLY A 129 -12.48 -9.50 -0.94
CA GLY A 129 -11.32 -9.82 -1.76
C GLY A 129 -10.00 -9.41 -1.13
N ALA A 130 -9.13 -8.82 -1.92
CA ALA A 130 -7.72 -8.62 -1.59
C ALA A 130 -7.48 -7.75 -0.34
N GLU A 131 -6.63 -8.25 0.53
CA GLU A 131 -6.00 -7.51 1.62
C GLU A 131 -4.53 -7.31 1.29
N VAL A 132 -4.01 -6.10 1.47
CA VAL A 132 -2.66 -5.74 1.03
C VAL A 132 -1.96 -4.91 2.10
N ALA A 133 -0.66 -5.18 2.30
CA ALA A 133 0.23 -4.29 3.03
C ALA A 133 1.54 -4.17 2.29
N VAL A 134 2.10 -2.97 2.23
CA VAL A 134 3.36 -2.67 1.55
C VAL A 134 4.19 -1.73 2.42
N LEU A 135 5.44 -2.10 2.66
CA LEU A 135 6.44 -1.22 3.24
C LEU A 135 7.45 -0.88 2.16
N CYS A 136 7.67 0.40 1.90
CA CYS A 136 8.48 0.88 0.78
C CYS A 136 9.16 2.21 1.12
N GLU A 137 10.02 2.68 0.21
CA GLU A 137 10.69 3.97 0.38
C GLU A 137 9.78 5.14 -0.02
N ALA A 138 8.99 4.98 -1.09
CA ALA A 138 8.14 6.06 -1.58
C ALA A 138 6.88 5.52 -2.26
N ILE A 139 5.80 6.31 -2.19
CA ILE A 139 4.53 6.00 -2.84
C ILE A 139 4.12 7.20 -3.69
N GLY A 140 3.84 6.94 -4.96
CA GLY A 140 3.26 7.92 -5.87
C GLY A 140 1.85 7.52 -6.27
N LEU A 141 1.01 8.51 -6.57
CA LEU A 141 -0.35 8.30 -7.06
C LEU A 141 -0.50 9.00 -8.42
N SER A 142 -1.02 8.28 -9.38
CA SER A 142 -1.47 8.83 -10.66
C SER A 142 -2.97 8.59 -10.80
N LEU A 143 -3.71 9.62 -11.15
CA LEU A 143 -5.15 9.52 -11.33
C LEU A 143 -5.48 9.87 -12.80
N ALA A 144 -6.00 8.88 -13.51
CA ALA A 144 -6.36 9.02 -14.93
C ALA A 144 -7.88 8.91 -15.11
N PRO A 145 -8.42 9.50 -16.18
CA PRO A 145 -9.83 9.29 -16.53
C PRO A 145 -10.11 7.82 -16.76
N GLY A 146 -11.30 7.36 -16.36
CA GLY A 146 -11.80 6.02 -16.68
C GLY A 146 -12.12 5.89 -18.16
N VAL A 147 -12.10 4.69 -18.63
CA VAL A 147 -12.44 4.38 -20.03
C VAL A 147 -13.88 3.89 -20.10
#